data_a38bf5c1395500254d8caa5c4de7eb96
#
_entry.id   a38bf5c1395500254d8caa5c4de7eb96
#
_cell.length_a   1.000
_cell.length_b   1.000
_cell.length_c   1.000
_cell.angle_alpha   90.00
_cell.angle_beta   90.00
_cell.angle_gamma   90.00
#
_symmetry.space_group_name_H-M   'P 1'
#
loop_
_entity.id
_entity.type
_entity.pdbx_description
1 polymer ?
#
loop_
_entity_poly.entity_id
_entity_poly.type
_entity_poly.pdbx_seq_one_letter_code
_entity_poly.pdbx_strand_id
1 'polypeptide(L)'
;IKLTFDAKVYGKTIEQVVDDECVRQIDKANSNLLGYFHQNIFKIVGSGWSVPEKGFDVVNEERNIYVEMKSKHNTMNASAARDIYLVMLHKVSNDPNAICMLVEVIAKRSQHINWEGTFKGQILHHDRIFRVSIDKFYEIAFNDKYAFMKLCRAEPIPRSHPSKMQFY
;
A
#
# COMPACT_ATOMS: atom_id res chain seq x y z
N ILE A 1 -6.06 30.33 8.39
CA ILE A 1 -4.64 30.72 8.60
C ILE A 1 -3.75 30.01 7.56
N LYS A 2 -3.83 28.68 7.41
CA LYS A 2 -2.99 27.93 6.45
C LYS A 2 -3.18 28.41 5.00
N LEU A 3 -4.40 28.49 4.53
CA LEU A 3 -4.71 28.89 3.13
C LEU A 3 -4.20 30.31 2.83
N THR A 4 -4.35 31.24 3.76
CA THR A 4 -3.88 32.64 3.60
C THR A 4 -2.34 32.69 3.56
N PHE A 5 -1.68 31.86 4.37
CA PHE A 5 -0.23 31.74 4.37
C PHE A 5 0.27 31.16 3.05
N ASP A 6 -0.32 30.05 2.60
CA ASP A 6 0.03 29.38 1.36
C ASP A 6 -0.16 30.31 0.14
N ALA A 7 -1.26 31.07 0.10
CA ALA A 7 -1.50 32.07 -0.94
C ALA A 7 -0.35 33.09 -1.06
N LYS A 8 0.10 33.61 0.08
CA LYS A 8 1.21 34.58 0.12
C LYS A 8 2.55 33.96 -0.25
N VAL A 9 2.85 32.75 0.26
CA VAL A 9 4.13 32.08 0.02
C VAL A 9 4.28 31.66 -1.44
N TYR A 10 3.21 31.19 -2.05
CA TYR A 10 3.23 30.68 -3.43
C TYR A 10 2.79 31.71 -4.48
N GLY A 11 2.46 32.95 -4.08
CA GLY A 11 1.99 34.00 -4.98
C GLY A 11 0.69 33.66 -5.71
N LYS A 12 -0.19 32.90 -5.05
CA LYS A 12 -1.49 32.41 -5.57
C LYS A 12 -2.65 33.21 -4.99
N THR A 13 -3.78 33.22 -5.72
CA THR A 13 -5.05 33.70 -5.14
C THR A 13 -5.59 32.68 -4.14
N ILE A 14 -6.49 33.09 -3.26
CA ILE A 14 -7.17 32.19 -2.31
C ILE A 14 -7.92 31.08 -3.06
N GLU A 15 -8.60 31.41 -4.16
CA GLU A 15 -9.30 30.46 -5.01
C GLU A 15 -8.37 29.37 -5.54
N GLN A 16 -7.23 29.76 -6.10
CA GLN A 16 -6.23 28.81 -6.59
C GLN A 16 -5.69 27.88 -5.48
N VAL A 17 -5.49 28.40 -4.27
CA VAL A 17 -5.05 27.57 -3.12
C VAL A 17 -6.15 26.63 -2.67
N VAL A 18 -7.42 27.04 -2.73
CA VAL A 18 -8.57 26.16 -2.42
C VAL A 18 -8.67 25.03 -3.48
N ASP A 19 -8.54 25.35 -4.75
CA ASP A 19 -8.55 24.35 -5.84
C ASP A 19 -7.43 23.33 -5.67
N ASP A 20 -6.20 23.78 -5.41
CA ASP A 20 -5.06 22.90 -5.14
C ASP A 20 -5.31 21.97 -3.93
N GLU A 21 -5.90 22.51 -2.87
CA GLU A 21 -6.23 21.73 -1.67
C GLU A 21 -7.34 20.70 -1.97
N CYS A 22 -8.36 21.06 -2.76
CA CYS A 22 -9.38 20.12 -3.20
C CYS A 22 -8.77 18.97 -4.00
N VAL A 23 -7.91 19.25 -4.97
CA VAL A 23 -7.19 18.23 -5.75
C VAL A 23 -6.36 17.34 -4.84
N ARG A 24 -5.64 17.93 -3.89
CA ARG A 24 -4.82 17.19 -2.92
C ARG A 24 -5.68 16.27 -2.04
N GLN A 25 -6.84 16.71 -1.59
CA GLN A 25 -7.75 15.89 -0.77
C GLN A 25 -8.34 14.73 -1.58
N ILE A 26 -8.74 14.98 -2.82
CA ILE A 26 -9.22 13.93 -3.73
C ILE A 26 -8.12 12.88 -3.97
N ASP A 27 -6.89 13.31 -4.28
CA ASP A 27 -5.76 12.39 -4.47
C ASP A 27 -5.46 11.55 -3.21
N LYS A 28 -5.53 12.16 -2.03
CA LYS A 28 -5.38 11.46 -0.75
C LYS A 28 -6.49 10.43 -0.54
N ALA A 29 -7.74 10.80 -0.78
CA ALA A 29 -8.88 9.89 -0.64
C ALA A 29 -8.77 8.70 -1.61
N ASN A 30 -8.46 8.95 -2.88
CA ASN A 30 -8.27 7.92 -3.90
C ASN A 30 -7.11 6.98 -3.54
N SER A 31 -6.00 7.52 -3.04
CA SER A 31 -4.84 6.71 -2.63
C SER A 31 -5.16 5.81 -1.45
N ASN A 32 -5.93 6.29 -0.47
CA ASN A 32 -6.38 5.48 0.65
C ASN A 32 -7.34 4.38 0.19
N LEU A 33 -8.32 4.73 -0.66
CA LEU A 33 -9.27 3.77 -1.21
C LEU A 33 -8.57 2.65 -1.98
N LEU A 34 -7.57 3.01 -2.78
CA LEU A 34 -6.76 2.03 -3.52
C LEU A 34 -5.98 1.10 -2.58
N GLY A 35 -5.41 1.64 -1.49
CA GLY A 35 -4.75 0.85 -0.46
C GLY A 35 -5.70 -0.17 0.17
N TYR A 36 -6.87 0.27 0.63
CA TYR A 36 -7.91 -0.61 1.20
C TYR A 36 -8.41 -1.64 0.20
N PHE A 37 -8.57 -1.28 -1.06
CA PHE A 37 -8.97 -2.22 -2.11
C PHE A 37 -7.97 -3.38 -2.21
N HIS A 38 -6.68 -3.09 -2.29
CA HIS A 38 -5.66 -4.14 -2.39
C HIS A 38 -5.54 -5.00 -1.13
N GLN A 39 -5.69 -4.43 0.06
CA GLN A 39 -5.75 -5.22 1.30
C GLN A 39 -6.98 -6.14 1.31
N ASN A 40 -8.16 -5.60 0.96
CA ASN A 40 -9.43 -6.36 1.02
C ASN A 40 -9.51 -7.50 0.01
N ILE A 41 -8.84 -7.42 -1.12
CA ILE A 41 -8.74 -8.54 -2.08
C ILE A 41 -8.25 -9.81 -1.36
N PHE A 42 -7.25 -9.68 -0.49
CA PHE A 42 -6.66 -10.81 0.22
C PHE A 42 -7.54 -11.42 1.32
N LYS A 43 -8.67 -10.76 1.70
CA LYS A 43 -9.72 -11.37 2.53
C LYS A 43 -10.58 -12.37 1.76
N ILE A 44 -10.64 -12.24 0.43
CA ILE A 44 -11.61 -12.95 -0.42
C ILE A 44 -10.93 -14.04 -1.23
N VAL A 45 -9.67 -13.87 -1.59
CA VAL A 45 -8.95 -14.70 -2.55
C VAL A 45 -8.67 -16.13 -2.03
N GLY A 46 -8.66 -16.35 -0.73
CA GLY A 46 -8.27 -17.64 -0.16
C GLY A 46 -6.77 -17.95 -0.37
N SER A 47 -6.44 -19.20 -0.64
CA SER A 47 -5.03 -19.63 -0.91
C SER A 47 -4.05 -19.30 0.23
N GLY A 48 -4.51 -19.40 1.49
CA GLY A 48 -3.69 -19.16 2.68
C GLY A 48 -3.44 -17.68 2.99
N TRP A 49 -3.98 -16.73 2.21
CA TRP A 49 -3.88 -15.30 2.48
C TRP A 49 -4.93 -14.84 3.48
N SER A 50 -4.54 -13.97 4.40
CA SER A 50 -5.40 -13.36 5.40
C SER A 50 -5.01 -11.91 5.69
N VAL A 51 -5.94 -11.17 6.26
CA VAL A 51 -5.75 -9.79 6.74
C VAL A 51 -6.00 -9.80 8.24
N PRO A 52 -4.95 -9.89 9.06
CA PRO A 52 -5.08 -9.97 10.50
C PRO A 52 -5.59 -8.63 11.09
N GLU A 53 -6.22 -8.69 12.26
CA GLU A 53 -6.70 -7.48 12.95
C GLU A 53 -5.57 -6.58 13.46
N LYS A 54 -4.40 -7.16 13.72
CA LYS A 54 -3.21 -6.46 14.27
C LYS A 54 -1.93 -7.01 13.63
N GLY A 55 -0.93 -6.15 13.54
CA GLY A 55 0.38 -6.53 13.02
C GLY A 55 0.53 -6.18 11.55
N PHE A 56 0.86 -7.16 10.73
CA PHE A 56 1.03 -6.95 9.29
C PHE A 56 -0.31 -6.76 8.57
N ASP A 57 -0.32 -6.00 7.49
CA ASP A 57 -1.53 -5.73 6.71
C ASP A 57 -2.07 -6.96 5.99
N VAL A 58 -1.19 -7.83 5.48
CA VAL A 58 -1.54 -9.08 4.80
C VAL A 58 -0.54 -10.16 5.17
N VAL A 59 -1.03 -11.38 5.40
CA VAL A 59 -0.19 -12.51 5.81
C VAL A 59 -0.57 -13.77 5.02
N ASN A 60 0.43 -14.57 4.70
CA ASN A 60 0.27 -15.96 4.27
C ASN A 60 1.11 -16.86 5.20
N GLU A 61 0.47 -17.48 6.18
CA GLU A 61 1.17 -18.28 7.18
C GLU A 61 1.75 -19.56 6.59
N GLU A 62 1.08 -20.18 5.60
CA GLU A 62 1.57 -21.40 4.94
C GLU A 62 2.89 -21.17 4.20
N ARG A 63 3.05 -19.98 3.63
CA ARG A 63 4.25 -19.56 2.89
C ARG A 63 5.20 -18.73 3.73
N ASN A 64 4.88 -18.48 4.99
CA ASN A 64 5.63 -17.60 5.90
C ASN A 64 5.89 -16.20 5.33
N ILE A 65 4.92 -15.62 4.62
CA ILE A 65 5.02 -14.29 4.00
C ILE A 65 4.22 -13.27 4.82
N TYR A 66 4.87 -12.18 5.20
CA TYR A 66 4.33 -11.10 6.03
C TYR A 66 4.49 -9.77 5.30
N VAL A 67 3.38 -9.06 5.10
CA VAL A 67 3.31 -7.90 4.21
C VAL A 67 2.82 -6.66 4.94
N GLU A 68 3.55 -5.58 4.81
CA GLU A 68 3.11 -4.22 5.13
C GLU A 68 2.83 -3.48 3.83
N MET A 69 1.65 -2.88 3.68
CA MET A 69 1.26 -2.17 2.48
C MET A 69 1.30 -0.65 2.66
N LYS A 70 1.81 0.04 1.67
CA LYS A 70 1.78 1.51 1.60
C LYS A 70 1.14 1.96 0.30
N SER A 71 0.22 2.91 0.40
CA SER A 71 -0.54 3.40 -0.76
C SER A 71 0.36 4.01 -1.83
N LYS A 72 1.41 4.73 -1.44
CA LYS A 72 2.35 5.37 -2.39
C LYS A 72 3.79 5.22 -1.95
N HIS A 73 4.69 5.26 -2.95
CA HIS A 73 6.12 5.45 -2.74
C HIS A 73 6.39 6.74 -1.93
N ASN A 74 7.36 6.68 -1.01
CA ASN A 74 7.78 7.80 -0.16
C ASN A 74 6.67 8.46 0.70
N THR A 75 5.63 7.73 1.08
CA THR A 75 4.64 8.23 2.05
C THR A 75 5.09 8.13 3.51
N MET A 76 6.18 7.42 3.76
CA MET A 76 6.76 7.26 5.09
C MET A 76 7.86 8.29 5.33
N ASN A 77 7.84 8.92 6.49
CA ASN A 77 9.02 9.62 6.99
C ASN A 77 10.08 8.60 7.50
N ALA A 78 11.28 9.08 7.77
CA ALA A 78 12.39 8.21 8.19
C ALA A 78 12.09 7.41 9.47
N SER A 79 11.35 7.98 10.43
CA SER A 79 10.96 7.29 11.66
C SER A 79 9.99 6.14 11.35
N ALA A 80 8.93 6.40 10.61
CA ALA A 80 7.96 5.36 10.25
C ALA A 80 8.59 4.24 9.43
N ALA A 81 9.48 4.56 8.49
CA ALA A 81 10.21 3.56 7.71
C ALA A 81 11.08 2.68 8.61
N ARG A 82 11.79 3.29 9.58
CA ARG A 82 12.59 2.57 10.57
C ARG A 82 11.72 1.64 11.40
N ASP A 83 10.62 2.13 11.93
CA ASP A 83 9.77 1.35 12.84
C ASP A 83 9.20 0.11 12.13
N ILE A 84 8.75 0.26 10.88
CA ILE A 84 8.32 -0.86 10.06
C ILE A 84 9.47 -1.83 9.79
N TYR A 85 10.66 -1.33 9.44
CA TYR A 85 11.82 -2.17 9.20
C TYR A 85 12.18 -3.00 10.45
N LEU A 86 12.16 -2.38 11.64
CA LEU A 86 12.45 -3.07 12.90
C LEU A 86 11.42 -4.15 13.24
N VAL A 87 10.14 -3.92 12.95
CA VAL A 87 9.10 -4.95 13.11
C VAL A 87 9.38 -6.14 12.17
N MET A 88 9.72 -5.88 10.92
CA MET A 88 10.08 -6.92 9.97
C MET A 88 11.35 -7.66 10.38
N LEU A 89 12.38 -6.92 10.83
CA LEU A 89 13.64 -7.50 11.30
C LEU A 89 13.41 -8.42 12.51
N HIS A 90 12.59 -7.98 13.46
CA HIS A 90 12.22 -8.82 14.61
C HIS A 90 11.51 -10.11 14.14
N LYS A 91 10.60 -10.02 13.16
CA LYS A 91 9.90 -11.20 12.63
C LYS A 91 10.86 -12.19 11.98
N VAL A 92 11.72 -11.75 11.06
CA VAL A 92 12.67 -12.64 10.38
C VAL A 92 13.78 -13.18 11.28
N SER A 93 14.10 -12.47 12.38
CA SER A 93 15.08 -12.92 13.37
C SER A 93 14.53 -14.04 14.25
N ASN A 94 13.23 -14.01 14.56
CA ASN A 94 12.58 -15.02 15.41
C ASN A 94 12.02 -16.22 14.62
N ASP A 95 11.88 -16.07 13.30
CA ASP A 95 11.36 -17.10 12.42
C ASP A 95 12.27 -17.25 11.20
N PRO A 96 13.07 -18.32 11.13
CA PRO A 96 14.05 -18.52 10.05
C PRO A 96 13.41 -18.69 8.67
N ASN A 97 12.12 -19.01 8.60
CA ASN A 97 11.39 -19.18 7.33
C ASN A 97 10.63 -17.92 6.92
N ALA A 98 10.47 -16.93 7.82
CA ALA A 98 9.70 -15.73 7.52
C ALA A 98 10.34 -14.89 6.42
N ILE A 99 9.50 -14.40 5.52
CA ILE A 99 9.81 -13.41 4.49
C ILE A 99 8.93 -12.19 4.74
N CYS A 100 9.53 -11.02 4.84
CA CYS A 100 8.80 -9.76 5.03
C CYS A 100 8.88 -8.89 3.79
N MET A 101 7.74 -8.27 3.41
CA MET A 101 7.64 -7.43 2.23
C MET A 101 7.00 -6.08 2.57
N LEU A 102 7.68 -4.99 2.23
CA LEU A 102 7.07 -3.67 2.12
C LEU A 102 6.51 -3.53 0.71
N VAL A 103 5.20 -3.58 0.57
CA VAL A 103 4.52 -3.47 -0.72
C VAL A 103 4.05 -2.04 -0.95
N GLU A 104 4.44 -1.46 -2.08
CA GLU A 104 4.01 -0.14 -2.53
C GLU A 104 2.96 -0.27 -3.62
N VAL A 105 1.72 0.18 -3.34
CA VAL A 105 0.60 0.11 -4.29
C VAL A 105 0.88 1.01 -5.50
N ILE A 106 1.26 2.26 -5.26
CA ILE A 106 1.73 3.19 -6.30
C ILE A 106 3.25 3.30 -6.15
N ALA A 107 3.96 2.34 -6.71
CA ALA A 107 5.41 2.29 -6.72
C ALA A 107 6.01 3.22 -7.80
N LYS A 108 7.25 3.65 -7.60
CA LYS A 108 7.97 4.43 -8.61
C LYS A 108 8.28 3.61 -9.88
N ARG A 109 8.45 2.31 -9.72
CA ARG A 109 8.74 1.35 -10.79
C ARG A 109 8.35 -0.05 -10.36
N SER A 110 8.18 -0.96 -11.31
CA SER A 110 8.06 -2.39 -11.05
C SER A 110 9.37 -2.90 -10.44
N GLN A 111 9.31 -3.50 -9.24
CA GLN A 111 10.50 -3.97 -8.52
C GLN A 111 10.17 -5.04 -7.48
N HIS A 112 11.15 -5.93 -7.28
CA HIS A 112 11.23 -6.85 -6.15
C HIS A 112 12.71 -6.90 -5.74
N ILE A 113 13.09 -6.12 -4.75
CA ILE A 113 14.48 -5.93 -4.33
C ILE A 113 14.59 -6.05 -2.83
N ASN A 114 15.78 -6.38 -2.31
CA ASN A 114 16.02 -6.26 -0.88
C ASN A 114 15.80 -4.81 -0.43
N TRP A 115 15.14 -4.67 0.71
CA TRP A 115 14.93 -3.35 1.30
C TRP A 115 16.10 -3.02 2.23
N GLU A 116 16.89 -2.04 1.83
CA GLU A 116 17.94 -1.45 2.66
C GLU A 116 17.46 -0.14 3.25
N GLY A 117 17.65 0.04 4.54
CA GLY A 117 17.31 1.26 5.24
C GLY A 117 18.55 1.90 5.88
N THR A 118 18.74 3.21 5.68
CA THR A 118 19.78 3.96 6.41
C THR A 118 19.14 4.68 7.58
N PHE A 119 19.51 4.26 8.81
CA PHE A 119 18.96 4.82 10.04
C PHE A 119 20.10 5.31 10.94
N LYS A 120 20.14 6.59 11.24
CA LYS A 120 21.22 7.22 12.04
C LYS A 120 22.64 6.87 11.52
N GLY A 121 22.82 6.84 10.20
CA GLY A 121 24.09 6.52 9.56
C GLY A 121 24.46 5.04 9.50
N GLN A 122 23.60 4.16 10.01
CA GLN A 122 23.77 2.70 9.89
C GLN A 122 22.88 2.17 8.79
N ILE A 123 23.43 1.29 7.95
CA ILE A 123 22.66 0.56 6.93
C ILE A 123 22.14 -0.70 7.60
N LEU A 124 20.80 -0.84 7.62
CA LEU A 124 20.16 -2.09 7.99
C LEU A 124 19.85 -2.86 6.71
N HIS A 125 20.32 -4.09 6.66
CA HIS A 125 20.10 -5.00 5.54
C HIS A 125 19.74 -6.39 6.08
N HIS A 126 18.81 -7.07 5.40
CA HIS A 126 18.47 -8.46 5.67
C HIS A 126 17.93 -9.13 4.41
N ASP A 127 18.46 -10.32 4.07
CA ASP A 127 18.16 -11.04 2.80
C ASP A 127 16.70 -11.45 2.64
N ARG A 128 15.91 -11.48 3.70
CA ARG A 128 14.50 -11.86 3.72
C ARG A 128 13.54 -10.68 3.95
N ILE A 129 14.03 -9.45 3.81
CA ILE A 129 13.21 -8.24 3.88
C ILE A 129 13.27 -7.54 2.52
N PHE A 130 12.11 -7.42 1.89
CA PHE A 130 12.01 -6.93 0.51
C PHE A 130 11.17 -5.66 0.41
N ARG A 131 11.46 -4.84 -0.60
CA ARG A 131 10.62 -3.77 -1.09
C ARG A 131 10.06 -4.17 -2.44
N VAL A 132 8.74 -4.20 -2.56
CA VAL A 132 8.04 -4.85 -3.68
C VAL A 132 6.97 -3.91 -4.23
N SER A 133 6.87 -3.77 -5.55
CA SER A 133 5.75 -3.09 -6.19
C SER A 133 4.51 -3.98 -6.22
N ILE A 134 3.33 -3.38 -6.30
CA ILE A 134 2.06 -4.11 -6.24
C ILE A 134 1.95 -5.18 -7.35
N ASP A 135 2.41 -4.90 -8.56
CA ASP A 135 2.40 -5.84 -9.68
C ASP A 135 3.26 -7.08 -9.39
N LYS A 136 4.44 -6.88 -8.79
CA LYS A 136 5.31 -7.99 -8.37
C LYS A 136 4.77 -8.73 -7.16
N PHE A 137 4.09 -8.05 -6.26
CA PHE A 137 3.41 -8.72 -5.16
C PHE A 137 2.27 -9.61 -5.66
N TYR A 138 1.48 -9.18 -6.65
CA TYR A 138 0.45 -10.01 -7.27
C TYR A 138 1.05 -11.23 -7.98
N GLU A 139 2.17 -11.07 -8.69
CA GLU A 139 2.90 -12.19 -9.28
C GLU A 139 3.25 -13.25 -8.23
N ILE A 140 3.77 -12.82 -7.08
CA ILE A 140 4.12 -13.71 -5.96
C ILE A 140 2.87 -14.33 -5.33
N ALA A 141 1.85 -13.52 -5.08
CA ALA A 141 0.65 -13.95 -4.35
C ALA A 141 -0.17 -14.99 -5.13
N PHE A 142 -0.29 -14.82 -6.44
CA PHE A 142 -1.11 -15.66 -7.31
C PHE A 142 -0.32 -16.65 -8.17
N ASN A 143 1.00 -16.64 -8.07
CA ASN A 143 1.90 -17.40 -8.95
C ASN A 143 1.61 -17.17 -10.44
N ASP A 144 1.25 -15.94 -10.79
CA ASP A 144 0.88 -15.54 -12.16
C ASP A 144 1.44 -14.14 -12.44
N LYS A 145 2.43 -14.05 -13.33
CA LYS A 145 3.07 -12.78 -13.72
C LYS A 145 2.13 -11.75 -14.33
N TYR A 146 0.94 -12.16 -14.75
CA TYR A 146 -0.07 -11.31 -15.34
C TYR A 146 -1.23 -10.99 -14.38
N ALA A 147 -1.19 -11.47 -13.13
CA ALA A 147 -2.29 -11.32 -12.17
C ALA A 147 -2.73 -9.86 -12.00
N PHE A 148 -1.79 -8.94 -11.80
CA PHE A 148 -2.10 -7.52 -11.66
C PHE A 148 -2.68 -6.92 -12.94
N MET A 149 -2.15 -7.27 -14.10
CA MET A 149 -2.67 -6.80 -15.39
C MET A 149 -4.09 -7.33 -15.66
N LYS A 150 -4.35 -8.58 -15.30
CA LYS A 150 -5.71 -9.16 -15.39
C LYS A 150 -6.69 -8.41 -14.49
N LEU A 151 -6.29 -8.08 -13.27
CA LEU A 151 -7.11 -7.25 -12.37
C LEU A 151 -7.41 -5.87 -12.98
N CYS A 152 -6.39 -5.19 -13.53
CA CYS A 152 -6.59 -3.87 -14.14
C CYS A 152 -7.49 -3.88 -15.38
N ARG A 153 -7.62 -5.02 -16.05
CA ARG A 153 -8.47 -5.20 -17.23
C ARG A 153 -9.85 -5.73 -16.90
N ALA A 154 -10.08 -6.19 -15.65
CA ALA A 154 -11.38 -6.65 -15.23
C ALA A 154 -12.41 -5.52 -15.33
N GLU A 155 -13.51 -5.76 -16.03
CA GLU A 155 -14.60 -4.78 -16.10
C GLU A 155 -15.27 -4.65 -14.73
N PRO A 156 -15.67 -3.43 -14.34
CA PRO A 156 -16.46 -3.24 -13.14
C PRO A 156 -17.74 -4.07 -13.23
N ILE A 157 -18.05 -4.85 -12.21
CA ILE A 157 -19.35 -5.55 -12.14
C ILE A 157 -20.44 -4.50 -12.22
N PRO A 158 -21.37 -4.57 -13.21
CA PRO A 158 -22.47 -3.62 -13.30
C PRO A 158 -23.21 -3.60 -11.96
N ARG A 159 -23.33 -2.44 -11.33
CA ARG A 159 -24.19 -2.31 -10.15
C ARG A 159 -25.61 -2.62 -10.61
N SER A 160 -26.19 -3.73 -10.12
CA SER A 160 -27.63 -3.93 -10.24
C SER A 160 -28.29 -2.72 -9.61
N HIS A 161 -29.03 -1.94 -10.42
CA HIS A 161 -29.84 -0.85 -9.89
C HIS A 161 -30.75 -1.43 -8.80
N PRO A 162 -30.78 -0.84 -7.59
CA PRO A 162 -31.78 -1.21 -6.64
C PRO A 162 -33.13 -0.97 -7.32
N SER A 163 -33.89 -2.02 -7.52
CA SER A 163 -35.26 -1.96 -8.00
C SER A 163 -35.99 -0.90 -7.18
N LYS A 164 -36.58 0.07 -7.85
CA LYS A 164 -37.41 1.11 -7.25
C LYS A 164 -38.37 0.41 -6.27
N MET A 165 -38.15 0.61 -4.96
CA MET A 165 -39.15 0.26 -3.99
C MET A 165 -40.36 1.15 -4.28
N GLN A 166 -41.40 0.56 -4.86
CA GLN A 166 -42.70 1.19 -4.97
C GLN A 166 -43.32 1.22 -3.58
N PHE A 167 -43.35 2.41 -2.99
CA PHE A 167 -44.20 2.65 -1.83
C PHE A 167 -45.64 2.75 -2.31
N TYR A 168 -46.47 1.82 -1.93
CA TYR A 168 -47.93 1.92 -1.93
C TYR A 168 -48.36 2.50 -0.58
#